data_7c4cb0887d8aa287847d75d1f2af9a3b
#
_entry.id   7c4cb0887d8aa287847d75d1f2af9a3b
#
_cell.length_a   1.000
_cell.length_b   1.000
_cell.length_c   1.000
_cell.angle_alpha   90.00
_cell.angle_beta   90.00
_cell.angle_gamma   90.00
#
_symmetry.space_group_name_H-M   'P 1'
#
loop_
_entity.id
_entity.type
_entity.pdbx_description
1 polymer ?
#
loop_
_entity_poly.entity_id
_entity_poly.type
_entity_poly.pdbx_seq_one_letter_code
_entity_poly.pdbx_strand_id
1 'polypeptide(L)'
;MSEYKITKQQKAYLESLICQRISRDEANKQVIEDFYQARQYAGITGALKTGWNIDKQDKIAFYLIKDPTDDQPLLFFSLKCGEVHQPLDPAKLNSTLKNALMLLKAANARCGYLPATRSLTLLRLYFQAMDNLLYADGKEEIIVEDWANEVIEKQLENGQLPEKAWLGIVRRVCRNQAKLDHYKAEMALEKDNIIRTKKTFAAVELVHFCVHAPAKEKWKAMGMGQSLGKTMFWQFIEPKIQQIRELVGCEYLYLFAADDTREGKLCQLYQNLGFDFHEELYVTKPAYDFCCYFMGQEVRKLRTRKKEFLKNYNKPAQKAEAPAAV
;
A
#
# COMPACT_ATOMS: atom_id res chain seq x y z
N MET A 1 16.74 20.61 -24.29
CA MET A 1 16.83 20.38 -22.83
C MET A 1 15.48 20.75 -22.22
N SER A 2 14.98 20.04 -21.22
CA SER A 2 13.68 20.40 -20.62
C SER A 2 13.79 21.70 -19.84
N GLU A 3 13.02 22.70 -20.24
CA GLU A 3 12.94 24.04 -19.65
C GLU A 3 12.59 24.02 -18.14
N TYR A 4 12.02 22.93 -17.67
CA TYR A 4 11.49 22.77 -16.31
C TYR A 4 12.40 21.96 -15.36
N LYS A 5 13.62 21.65 -15.75
CA LYS A 5 14.54 20.91 -14.88
C LYS A 5 15.01 21.77 -13.69
N ILE A 6 15.37 21.09 -12.62
CA ILE A 6 16.06 21.72 -11.49
C ILE A 6 17.33 22.42 -11.97
N THR A 7 17.57 23.66 -11.53
CA THR A 7 18.77 24.41 -11.88
C THR A 7 19.99 23.93 -11.09
N LYS A 8 21.19 24.26 -11.56
CA LYS A 8 22.43 23.93 -10.85
C LYS A 8 22.48 24.58 -9.45
N GLN A 9 22.00 25.81 -9.33
CA GLN A 9 21.97 26.54 -8.05
C GLN A 9 20.99 25.88 -7.07
N GLN A 10 19.76 25.57 -7.50
CA GLN A 10 18.77 24.85 -6.69
C GLN A 10 19.32 23.49 -6.24
N LYS A 11 19.99 22.76 -7.13
CA LYS A 11 20.59 21.47 -6.81
C LYS A 11 21.71 21.60 -5.78
N ALA A 12 22.63 22.56 -5.95
CA ALA A 12 23.71 22.82 -5.01
C ALA A 12 23.18 23.18 -3.61
N TYR A 13 22.11 23.97 -3.53
CA TYR A 13 21.45 24.28 -2.26
C TYR A 13 20.85 23.02 -1.61
N LEU A 14 20.15 22.18 -2.37
CA LEU A 14 19.60 20.93 -1.82
C LEU A 14 20.68 19.95 -1.34
N GLU A 15 21.84 19.94 -1.99
CA GLU A 15 22.98 19.11 -1.61
C GLU A 15 23.71 19.66 -0.37
N SER A 16 23.59 20.95 -0.06
CA SER A 16 24.16 21.55 1.16
C SER A 16 23.34 21.25 2.42
N LEU A 17 22.07 20.91 2.29
CA LEU A 17 21.18 20.69 3.45
C LEU A 17 21.62 19.44 4.24
N ILE A 18 21.52 19.55 5.56
CA ILE A 18 21.86 18.48 6.51
C ILE A 18 20.60 17.70 6.89
N CYS A 19 20.66 16.36 6.75
CA CYS A 19 19.61 15.45 7.21
C CYS A 19 20.22 14.43 8.17
N GLN A 20 19.88 14.52 9.44
CA GLN A 20 20.45 13.65 10.50
C GLN A 20 19.39 13.15 11.48
N ARG A 21 19.70 12.07 12.21
CA ARG A 21 18.89 11.60 13.34
C ARG A 21 18.90 12.67 14.44
N ILE A 22 17.71 12.93 15.02
CA ILE A 22 17.58 14.01 16.03
C ILE A 22 18.40 13.73 17.27
N SER A 23 18.52 12.48 17.70
CA SER A 23 19.21 12.09 18.94
C SER A 23 20.74 12.04 18.81
N ARG A 24 21.30 12.22 17.62
CA ARG A 24 22.76 12.16 17.39
C ARG A 24 23.51 13.44 17.74
N ASP A 25 22.77 14.53 17.91
CA ASP A 25 23.36 15.84 18.18
C ASP A 25 22.53 16.58 19.22
N GLU A 26 23.11 16.84 20.40
CA GLU A 26 22.43 17.53 21.50
C GLU A 26 21.94 18.94 21.12
N ALA A 27 22.60 19.61 20.16
CA ALA A 27 22.17 20.90 19.64
C ALA A 27 20.77 20.85 19.00
N ASN A 28 20.35 19.67 18.50
CA ASN A 28 19.01 19.50 17.95
C ASN A 28 17.89 19.67 18.97
N LYS A 29 18.17 19.63 20.28
CA LYS A 29 17.16 19.89 21.32
C LYS A 29 16.60 21.31 21.22
N GLN A 30 17.46 22.29 20.95
CA GLN A 30 17.00 23.66 20.73
C GLN A 30 16.13 23.76 19.45
N VAL A 31 16.57 23.12 18.38
CA VAL A 31 15.81 23.09 17.13
C VAL A 31 14.44 22.41 17.29
N ILE A 32 14.35 21.38 18.13
CA ILE A 32 13.07 20.74 18.49
C ILE A 32 12.14 21.73 19.20
N GLU A 33 12.69 22.53 20.12
CA GLU A 33 11.92 23.53 20.86
C GLU A 33 11.40 24.64 19.91
N ASP A 34 12.21 25.05 18.94
CA ASP A 34 11.82 26.04 17.92
C ASP A 34 10.63 25.53 17.07
N PHE A 35 10.65 24.24 16.70
CA PHE A 35 9.49 23.59 16.04
C PHE A 35 8.24 23.64 16.91
N TYR A 36 8.40 23.40 18.21
CA TYR A 36 7.28 23.39 19.13
C TYR A 36 6.70 24.78 19.34
N GLN A 37 7.54 25.81 19.44
CA GLN A 37 7.12 27.21 19.62
C GLN A 37 6.37 27.75 18.38
N ALA A 38 6.68 27.24 17.20
CA ALA A 38 5.96 27.60 15.97
C ALA A 38 4.47 27.19 15.95
N ARG A 39 4.02 26.40 16.92
CA ARG A 39 2.62 26.00 17.23
C ARG A 39 1.74 25.57 16.06
N GLN A 40 2.33 25.24 14.93
CA GLN A 40 1.58 24.67 13.83
C GLN A 40 1.50 23.16 14.00
N TYR A 41 0.30 22.62 13.97
CA TYR A 41 0.07 21.16 14.13
C TYR A 41 0.50 20.63 15.51
N ALA A 42 -0.13 21.15 16.58
CA ALA A 42 0.23 20.86 17.98
C ALA A 42 0.42 19.36 18.31
N GLY A 43 -0.37 18.45 17.75
CA GLY A 43 -0.22 17.02 17.93
C GLY A 43 1.07 16.46 17.35
N ILE A 44 1.44 16.89 16.13
CA ILE A 44 2.65 16.41 15.44
C ILE A 44 3.91 17.00 16.05
N THR A 45 3.90 18.29 16.41
CA THR A 45 5.03 18.92 17.09
C THR A 45 5.21 18.41 18.51
N GLY A 46 4.11 18.03 19.19
CA GLY A 46 4.16 17.33 20.48
C GLY A 46 4.87 15.97 20.39
N ALA A 47 4.65 15.23 19.30
CA ALA A 47 5.35 13.97 19.04
C ALA A 47 6.87 14.16 18.90
N LEU A 48 7.35 15.32 18.46
CA LEU A 48 8.77 15.61 18.33
C LEU A 48 9.46 15.73 19.71
N LYS A 49 8.76 16.26 20.76
CA LYS A 49 9.29 16.32 22.13
C LYS A 49 9.58 14.94 22.69
N THR A 50 8.68 14.01 22.52
CA THR A 50 8.87 12.62 22.94
C THR A 50 9.80 11.86 22.00
N GLY A 51 9.88 12.32 20.75
CA GLY A 51 10.65 11.74 19.66
C GLY A 51 12.14 11.60 19.95
N TRP A 52 12.73 12.52 20.72
CA TRP A 52 14.13 12.42 21.14
C TRP A 52 14.45 11.10 21.84
N ASN A 53 13.67 10.76 22.86
CA ASN A 53 13.89 9.54 23.63
C ASN A 53 13.54 8.28 22.82
N ILE A 54 12.51 8.36 21.98
CA ILE A 54 12.09 7.26 21.09
C ILE A 54 13.18 6.99 20.05
N ASP A 55 13.78 8.05 19.50
CA ASP A 55 14.88 7.97 18.55
C ASP A 55 16.15 7.42 19.17
N LYS A 56 16.50 7.86 20.40
CA LYS A 56 17.63 7.36 21.16
C LYS A 56 17.51 5.88 21.52
N GLN A 57 16.29 5.37 21.65
CA GLN A 57 15.99 3.96 21.92
C GLN A 57 15.82 3.13 20.62
N ASP A 58 16.06 3.71 19.45
CA ASP A 58 15.91 3.07 18.13
C ASP A 58 14.52 2.47 17.83
N LYS A 59 13.47 2.92 18.54
CA LYS A 59 12.10 2.46 18.34
C LYS A 59 11.47 3.03 17.07
N ILE A 60 11.69 4.32 16.82
CA ILE A 60 11.29 5.05 15.62
C ILE A 60 12.45 5.99 15.28
N ALA A 61 12.89 5.97 14.04
CA ALA A 61 13.98 6.83 13.58
C ALA A 61 13.44 8.22 13.22
N PHE A 62 13.71 9.23 14.05
CA PHE A 62 13.36 10.62 13.77
C PHE A 62 14.52 11.33 13.07
N TYR A 63 14.22 12.04 12.00
CA TYR A 63 15.17 12.80 11.21
C TYR A 63 14.79 14.27 11.18
N LEU A 64 15.80 15.12 11.30
CA LEU A 64 15.70 16.55 11.14
C LEU A 64 16.45 16.97 9.88
N ILE A 65 15.84 17.84 9.09
CA ILE A 65 16.47 18.50 7.94
C ILE A 65 16.63 19.98 8.30
N LYS A 66 17.86 20.47 8.21
CA LYS A 66 18.20 21.87 8.51
C LYS A 66 19.10 22.49 7.45
N ASP A 67 19.01 23.81 7.36
CA ASP A 67 19.90 24.63 6.56
C ASP A 67 21.20 24.86 7.36
N PRO A 68 22.39 24.46 6.85
CA PRO A 68 23.63 24.62 7.59
C PRO A 68 24.10 26.09 7.71
N THR A 69 23.48 27.04 6.98
CA THR A 69 23.89 28.44 7.00
C THR A 69 23.40 29.19 8.24
N ASP A 70 22.27 28.80 8.80
CA ASP A 70 21.64 29.42 9.94
C ASP A 70 21.06 28.44 10.95
N ASP A 71 21.37 27.14 10.79
CA ASP A 71 20.84 26.02 11.59
C ASP A 71 19.31 25.93 11.64
N GLN A 72 18.62 26.66 10.72
CA GLN A 72 17.16 26.71 10.69
C GLN A 72 16.56 25.35 10.35
N PRO A 73 15.59 24.86 11.13
CA PRO A 73 14.88 23.65 10.78
C PRO A 73 13.99 23.88 9.56
N LEU A 74 14.04 22.96 8.62
CA LEU A 74 13.19 22.98 7.43
C LEU A 74 12.03 21.99 7.57
N LEU A 75 12.33 20.79 8.04
CA LEU A 75 11.37 19.71 8.12
C LEU A 75 11.88 18.63 9.08
N PHE A 76 10.97 17.96 9.78
CA PHE A 76 11.26 16.67 10.38
C PHE A 76 10.37 15.57 9.82
N PHE A 77 10.88 14.35 9.83
CA PHE A 77 10.13 13.17 9.50
C PHE A 77 10.58 11.98 10.34
N SER A 78 9.75 10.96 10.43
CA SER A 78 10.17 9.73 11.10
C SER A 78 9.78 8.49 10.33
N LEU A 79 10.61 7.47 10.46
CA LEU A 79 10.46 6.17 9.80
C LEU A 79 10.44 5.06 10.85
N LYS A 80 9.57 4.08 10.61
CA LYS A 80 9.43 2.89 11.44
C LYS A 80 9.31 1.65 10.54
N CYS A 81 9.88 0.53 10.96
CA CYS A 81 9.61 -0.75 10.31
C CYS A 81 8.14 -1.13 10.49
N GLY A 82 7.56 -1.70 9.46
CA GLY A 82 6.17 -2.13 9.47
C GLY A 82 5.92 -3.25 8.49
N GLU A 83 4.68 -3.68 8.44
CA GLU A 83 4.20 -4.72 7.54
C GLU A 83 2.88 -4.29 6.91
N VAL A 84 2.71 -4.67 5.66
CA VAL A 84 1.44 -4.53 4.93
C VAL A 84 0.94 -5.92 4.60
N HIS A 85 -0.33 -6.16 4.84
CA HIS A 85 -0.94 -7.48 4.69
C HIS A 85 -1.98 -7.49 3.59
N GLN A 86 -2.03 -8.58 2.84
CA GLN A 86 -3.17 -8.91 2.01
C GLN A 86 -4.03 -9.91 2.81
N PRO A 87 -5.26 -9.57 3.21
CA PRO A 87 -6.10 -10.46 4.00
C PRO A 87 -6.47 -11.70 3.19
N LEU A 88 -6.62 -12.81 3.88
CA LEU A 88 -7.28 -13.98 3.34
C LEU A 88 -8.79 -13.77 3.47
N ASP A 89 -9.48 -13.72 2.33
CA ASP A 89 -10.95 -13.62 2.30
C ASP A 89 -11.55 -15.03 2.05
N PRO A 90 -12.11 -15.67 3.07
CA PRO A 90 -12.72 -16.99 2.92
C PRO A 90 -13.95 -16.99 2.01
N ALA A 91 -14.72 -15.89 2.01
CA ALA A 91 -15.87 -15.76 1.13
C ALA A 91 -15.45 -15.71 -0.34
N LYS A 92 -14.36 -14.97 -0.64
CA LYS A 92 -13.79 -14.89 -2.00
C LYS A 92 -13.22 -16.23 -2.44
N LEU A 93 -12.59 -16.97 -1.55
CA LEU A 93 -12.11 -18.34 -1.81
C LEU A 93 -13.28 -19.27 -2.07
N ASN A 94 -14.34 -19.19 -1.27
CA ASN A 94 -15.55 -19.99 -1.41
C ASN A 94 -16.28 -19.70 -2.72
N SER A 95 -16.46 -18.41 -3.10
CA SER A 95 -17.10 -18.05 -4.36
C SER A 95 -16.29 -18.50 -5.58
N THR A 96 -14.96 -18.39 -5.54
CA THR A 96 -14.08 -18.88 -6.63
C THR A 96 -14.18 -20.40 -6.77
N LEU A 97 -14.24 -21.11 -5.67
CA LEU A 97 -14.45 -22.55 -5.63
C LEU A 97 -15.81 -22.91 -6.24
N LYS A 98 -16.89 -22.28 -5.77
CA LYS A 98 -18.27 -22.47 -6.24
C LYS A 98 -18.35 -22.24 -7.76
N ASN A 99 -17.80 -21.14 -8.26
CA ASN A 99 -17.78 -20.84 -9.69
C ASN A 99 -17.01 -21.88 -10.53
N ALA A 100 -15.85 -22.33 -10.05
CA ALA A 100 -15.08 -23.37 -10.72
C ALA A 100 -15.83 -24.71 -10.75
N LEU A 101 -16.60 -25.03 -9.70
CA LEU A 101 -17.43 -26.20 -9.56
C LEU A 101 -18.55 -26.23 -10.59
N MET A 102 -19.22 -25.11 -10.77
CA MET A 102 -20.33 -25.01 -11.71
C MET A 102 -19.87 -25.05 -13.15
N LEU A 103 -18.75 -24.44 -13.51
CA LEU A 103 -18.09 -24.59 -14.79
C LEU A 103 -17.86 -26.08 -15.12
N LEU A 104 -17.39 -26.86 -14.16
CA LEU A 104 -17.16 -28.28 -14.35
C LEU A 104 -18.45 -29.08 -14.52
N LYS A 105 -19.49 -28.78 -13.72
CA LYS A 105 -20.79 -29.42 -13.81
C LYS A 105 -21.44 -29.20 -15.17
N ALA A 106 -21.46 -27.94 -15.63
CA ALA A 106 -22.05 -27.55 -16.91
C ALA A 106 -21.28 -28.14 -18.11
N ALA A 107 -19.96 -28.14 -18.09
CA ALA A 107 -19.16 -28.77 -19.14
C ALA A 107 -19.37 -30.30 -19.19
N ASN A 108 -19.50 -30.97 -18.03
CA ASN A 108 -19.79 -32.41 -17.98
C ASN A 108 -21.18 -32.73 -18.56
N ALA A 109 -22.18 -31.89 -18.30
CA ALA A 109 -23.53 -32.09 -18.83
C ALA A 109 -23.60 -31.95 -20.36
N ARG A 110 -22.78 -31.08 -20.98
CA ARG A 110 -22.78 -30.82 -22.43
C ARG A 110 -21.85 -31.73 -23.22
N CYS A 111 -20.69 -32.06 -22.71
CA CYS A 111 -19.70 -32.79 -23.49
C CYS A 111 -19.97 -34.30 -23.55
N GLY A 112 -20.86 -34.86 -22.74
CA GLY A 112 -21.25 -36.30 -22.78
C GLY A 112 -20.07 -37.29 -22.75
N TYR A 113 -18.85 -36.79 -22.69
CA TYR A 113 -17.63 -37.55 -22.87
C TYR A 113 -16.50 -36.98 -22.03
N LEU A 114 -16.17 -37.65 -20.98
CA LEU A 114 -14.94 -37.45 -20.23
C LEU A 114 -13.96 -38.54 -20.55
N PRO A 115 -12.74 -38.22 -21.03
CA PRO A 115 -11.79 -39.29 -21.30
C PRO A 115 -11.36 -39.97 -20.01
N ALA A 116 -11.60 -41.24 -20.01
CA ALA A 116 -11.09 -42.34 -19.25
C ALA A 116 -10.47 -42.12 -17.86
N THR A 117 -10.97 -42.94 -16.95
CA THR A 117 -10.44 -43.48 -15.69
C THR A 117 -9.72 -42.54 -14.69
N ARG A 118 -8.72 -41.75 -15.03
CA ARG A 118 -8.05 -40.84 -14.08
C ARG A 118 -8.83 -39.53 -13.83
N SER A 119 -9.46 -39.02 -14.85
CA SER A 119 -10.34 -37.84 -14.77
C SER A 119 -11.60 -38.14 -13.97
N LEU A 120 -12.14 -39.34 -14.09
CA LEU A 120 -13.32 -39.82 -13.37
C LEU A 120 -13.08 -39.94 -11.85
N THR A 121 -11.90 -40.38 -11.41
CA THR A 121 -11.60 -40.52 -9.99
C THR A 121 -11.41 -39.14 -9.35
N LEU A 122 -10.71 -38.22 -10.02
CA LEU A 122 -10.55 -36.84 -9.57
C LEU A 122 -11.88 -36.10 -9.58
N LEU A 123 -12.73 -36.30 -10.57
CA LEU A 123 -14.09 -35.75 -10.65
C LEU A 123 -15.02 -36.34 -9.57
N ARG A 124 -14.92 -37.63 -9.27
CA ARG A 124 -15.69 -38.24 -8.16
C ARG A 124 -15.31 -37.70 -6.81
N LEU A 125 -14.03 -37.56 -6.50
CA LEU A 125 -13.55 -36.93 -5.27
C LEU A 125 -14.01 -35.48 -5.20
N TYR A 126 -14.03 -34.85 -6.33
CA TYR A 126 -14.48 -33.48 -6.50
C TYR A 126 -16.00 -33.36 -6.29
N PHE A 127 -16.85 -34.23 -6.88
CA PHE A 127 -18.28 -34.20 -6.66
C PHE A 127 -18.66 -34.59 -5.22
N GLN A 128 -17.90 -35.45 -4.54
CA GLN A 128 -18.08 -35.71 -3.13
C GLN A 128 -17.78 -34.46 -2.26
N ALA A 129 -16.74 -33.74 -2.57
CA ALA A 129 -16.44 -32.47 -1.90
C ALA A 129 -17.51 -31.40 -2.19
N MET A 130 -18.14 -31.42 -3.39
CA MET A 130 -19.26 -30.57 -3.77
C MET A 130 -20.51 -30.82 -2.97
N ASP A 131 -20.93 -32.06 -2.87
CA ASP A 131 -22.15 -32.42 -2.15
C ASP A 131 -22.09 -31.89 -0.71
N ASN A 132 -20.93 -32.00 -0.09
CA ASN A 132 -20.71 -31.48 1.25
C ASN A 132 -20.75 -29.93 1.34
N LEU A 133 -20.42 -29.21 0.25
CA LEU A 133 -20.45 -27.75 0.22
C LEU A 133 -21.80 -27.16 -0.19
N LEU A 134 -22.49 -27.81 -1.13
CA LEU A 134 -23.80 -27.36 -1.63
C LEU A 134 -24.91 -27.56 -0.61
N TYR A 135 -24.85 -28.64 0.17
CA TYR A 135 -25.84 -28.94 1.19
C TYR A 135 -25.64 -28.21 2.51
N ALA A 136 -24.45 -27.67 2.77
CA ALA A 136 -24.17 -26.94 4.02
C ALA A 136 -24.83 -25.55 4.07
N ASP A 137 -25.07 -24.90 2.94
CA ASP A 137 -25.50 -23.49 2.91
C ASP A 137 -26.95 -23.23 2.45
N GLY A 138 -27.71 -24.23 1.96
CA GLY A 138 -29.16 -24.11 1.68
C GLY A 138 -29.60 -22.96 0.75
N LYS A 139 -28.69 -22.31 -0.02
CA LYS A 139 -29.00 -21.14 -0.85
C LYS A 139 -28.71 -21.33 -2.33
N GLU A 140 -29.80 -21.26 -3.06
CA GLU A 140 -30.08 -20.93 -4.46
C GLU A 140 -29.02 -21.17 -5.55
N GLU A 141 -29.29 -22.21 -6.31
CA GLU A 141 -28.56 -22.73 -7.46
C GLU A 141 -28.68 -21.90 -8.76
N ILE A 142 -29.58 -20.94 -8.86
CA ILE A 142 -30.14 -20.49 -10.17
C ILE A 142 -29.25 -19.49 -10.92
N ILE A 143 -28.60 -18.56 -10.23
CA ILE A 143 -27.93 -17.40 -10.90
C ILE A 143 -26.57 -17.77 -11.51
N VAL A 144 -25.94 -18.85 -11.06
CA VAL A 144 -24.60 -19.22 -11.47
C VAL A 144 -24.59 -20.16 -12.69
N GLU A 145 -25.71 -20.83 -12.96
CA GLU A 145 -25.87 -21.75 -14.07
C GLU A 145 -25.83 -21.04 -15.44
N ASP A 146 -26.49 -19.89 -15.54
CA ASP A 146 -26.54 -19.10 -16.79
C ASP A 146 -25.16 -18.54 -17.15
N TRP A 147 -24.42 -17.99 -16.18
CA TRP A 147 -23.07 -17.52 -16.42
C TRP A 147 -22.09 -18.64 -16.80
N ALA A 148 -22.18 -19.80 -16.11
CA ALA A 148 -21.35 -20.95 -16.43
C ALA A 148 -21.66 -21.50 -17.84
N ASN A 149 -22.91 -21.47 -18.23
CA ASN A 149 -23.36 -21.87 -19.56
C ASN A 149 -22.82 -20.92 -20.62
N GLU A 150 -22.91 -19.60 -20.41
CA GLU A 150 -22.39 -18.58 -21.35
C GLU A 150 -20.87 -18.71 -21.56
N VAL A 151 -20.10 -18.90 -20.50
CA VAL A 151 -18.64 -19.08 -20.57
C VAL A 151 -18.26 -20.36 -21.31
N ILE A 152 -19.05 -21.43 -21.12
CA ILE A 152 -18.82 -22.70 -21.80
C ILE A 152 -19.22 -22.64 -23.26
N GLU A 153 -20.31 -21.98 -23.58
CA GLU A 153 -20.71 -21.77 -24.98
C GLU A 153 -19.63 -21.03 -25.76
N LYS A 154 -19.14 -19.91 -25.24
CA LYS A 154 -18.05 -19.17 -25.88
C LYS A 154 -16.76 -19.97 -26.06
N GLN A 155 -16.50 -20.95 -25.20
CA GLN A 155 -15.32 -21.80 -25.32
C GLN A 155 -15.53 -23.01 -26.23
N LEU A 156 -16.77 -23.50 -26.34
CA LEU A 156 -17.14 -24.62 -27.24
C LEU A 156 -17.36 -24.19 -28.68
N GLU A 157 -17.74 -22.94 -28.95
CA GLU A 157 -17.82 -22.37 -30.30
C GLU A 157 -16.45 -22.40 -31.01
N ASN A 158 -15.35 -22.44 -30.25
CA ASN A 158 -13.98 -22.44 -30.75
C ASN A 158 -13.27 -23.82 -30.72
N GLY A 159 -13.98 -24.92 -30.45
CA GLY A 159 -13.41 -26.27 -30.40
C GLY A 159 -13.40 -26.88 -29.01
N GLN A 160 -13.19 -28.20 -28.93
CA GLN A 160 -13.18 -28.95 -27.68
C GLN A 160 -12.17 -28.39 -26.67
N LEU A 161 -12.60 -28.21 -25.43
CA LEU A 161 -11.70 -27.85 -24.32
C LEU A 161 -10.59 -28.90 -24.20
N PRO A 162 -9.32 -28.54 -24.38
CA PRO A 162 -8.23 -29.52 -24.35
C PRO A 162 -8.15 -30.18 -22.95
N GLU A 163 -7.88 -31.46 -22.89
CA GLU A 163 -7.75 -32.22 -21.64
C GLU A 163 -6.85 -31.54 -20.59
N LYS A 164 -5.78 -30.88 -21.05
CA LYS A 164 -4.86 -30.13 -20.17
C LYS A 164 -5.55 -28.93 -19.48
N ALA A 165 -6.49 -28.27 -20.12
CA ALA A 165 -7.24 -27.15 -19.53
C ALA A 165 -8.17 -27.65 -18.41
N TRP A 166 -8.83 -28.77 -18.63
CA TRP A 166 -9.64 -29.46 -17.63
C TRP A 166 -8.85 -29.86 -16.40
N LEU A 167 -7.73 -30.54 -16.58
CA LEU A 167 -6.85 -30.92 -15.47
C LEU A 167 -6.35 -29.72 -14.70
N GLY A 168 -6.11 -28.59 -15.38
CA GLY A 168 -5.74 -27.33 -14.76
C GLY A 168 -6.83 -26.77 -13.85
N ILE A 169 -8.10 -26.79 -14.31
CA ILE A 169 -9.26 -26.35 -13.53
C ILE A 169 -9.48 -27.25 -12.33
N VAL A 170 -9.52 -28.57 -12.52
CA VAL A 170 -9.70 -29.54 -11.42
C VAL A 170 -8.61 -29.39 -10.35
N ARG A 171 -7.35 -29.30 -10.74
CA ARG A 171 -6.23 -29.09 -9.80
C ARG A 171 -6.38 -27.78 -9.01
N ARG A 172 -6.82 -26.71 -9.65
CA ARG A 172 -7.05 -25.42 -9.00
C ARG A 172 -8.16 -25.51 -7.95
N VAL A 173 -9.24 -26.18 -8.29
CA VAL A 173 -10.38 -26.38 -7.40
C VAL A 173 -10.00 -27.25 -6.20
N CYS A 174 -9.38 -28.40 -6.41
CA CYS A 174 -8.91 -29.24 -5.31
C CYS A 174 -7.95 -28.51 -4.39
N ARG A 175 -7.07 -27.68 -4.93
CA ARG A 175 -6.15 -26.86 -4.15
C ARG A 175 -6.87 -25.78 -3.34
N ASN A 176 -7.89 -25.14 -3.90
CA ASN A 176 -8.67 -24.14 -3.20
C ASN A 176 -9.54 -24.77 -2.12
N GLN A 177 -10.11 -25.97 -2.37
CA GLN A 177 -10.83 -26.74 -1.36
C GLN A 177 -9.93 -27.09 -0.18
N ALA A 178 -8.77 -27.68 -0.43
CA ALA A 178 -7.81 -28.03 0.62
C ALA A 178 -7.39 -26.80 1.46
N LYS A 179 -7.23 -25.63 0.84
CA LYS A 179 -6.94 -24.39 1.56
C LYS A 179 -8.12 -23.95 2.43
N LEU A 180 -9.35 -24.05 1.92
CA LEU A 180 -10.56 -23.69 2.67
C LEU A 180 -10.77 -24.61 3.87
N ASP A 181 -10.56 -25.93 3.68
CA ASP A 181 -10.68 -26.93 4.75
C ASP A 181 -9.63 -26.71 5.82
N HIS A 182 -8.39 -26.45 5.42
CA HIS A 182 -7.31 -26.10 6.34
C HIS A 182 -7.63 -24.83 7.12
N TYR A 183 -8.09 -23.78 6.43
CA TYR A 183 -8.52 -22.52 7.06
C TYR A 183 -9.65 -22.74 8.10
N LYS A 184 -10.69 -23.52 7.73
CA LYS A 184 -11.79 -23.84 8.64
C LYS A 184 -11.33 -24.64 9.86
N ALA A 185 -10.44 -25.63 9.65
CA ALA A 185 -9.90 -26.45 10.74
C ALA A 185 -9.06 -25.59 11.71
N GLU A 186 -8.23 -24.68 11.18
CA GLU A 186 -7.43 -23.79 12.00
C GLU A 186 -8.29 -22.77 12.77
N MET A 187 -9.33 -22.19 12.13
CA MET A 187 -10.27 -21.29 12.80
C MET A 187 -11.00 -21.99 13.96
N ALA A 188 -11.29 -23.30 13.84
CA ALA A 188 -11.92 -24.07 14.92
C ALA A 188 -10.98 -24.34 16.11
N LEU A 189 -9.68 -24.31 15.89
CA LEU A 189 -8.65 -24.53 16.92
C LEU A 189 -8.22 -23.22 17.62
N GLU A 190 -8.40 -22.08 16.96
CA GLU A 190 -7.96 -20.78 17.46
C GLU A 190 -9.02 -20.16 18.39
N LYS A 191 -8.64 -19.96 19.63
CA LYS A 191 -9.51 -19.33 20.63
C LYS A 191 -9.51 -17.79 20.55
N ASP A 192 -8.55 -17.16 19.88
CA ASP A 192 -8.36 -15.70 19.90
C ASP A 192 -7.87 -15.12 18.55
N ASN A 193 -8.50 -14.05 18.15
CA ASN A 193 -8.15 -12.86 17.32
C ASN A 193 -6.93 -12.89 16.38
N ILE A 194 -6.55 -14.03 15.81
CA ILE A 194 -5.50 -14.09 14.81
C ILE A 194 -6.05 -13.72 13.44
N ILE A 195 -5.60 -12.60 12.90
CA ILE A 195 -5.92 -12.18 11.52
C ILE A 195 -5.05 -12.98 10.57
N ARG A 196 -5.66 -13.84 9.77
CA ARG A 196 -4.94 -14.60 8.76
C ARG A 196 -4.71 -13.78 7.51
N THR A 197 -3.48 -13.80 7.05
CA THR A 197 -3.06 -13.07 5.86
C THR A 197 -2.76 -14.02 4.71
N LYS A 198 -3.16 -13.63 3.50
CA LYS A 198 -2.79 -14.32 2.28
C LYS A 198 -1.32 -14.09 1.95
N LYS A 199 -0.85 -12.88 2.18
CA LYS A 199 0.52 -12.44 1.95
C LYS A 199 0.87 -11.30 2.90
N THR A 200 2.09 -11.30 3.40
CA THR A 200 2.70 -10.23 4.18
C THR A 200 3.84 -9.61 3.37
N PHE A 201 3.92 -8.30 3.37
CA PHE A 201 4.93 -7.54 2.67
C PHE A 201 5.74 -6.71 3.67
N ALA A 202 7.06 -6.80 3.60
CA ALA A 202 7.93 -5.92 4.35
C ALA A 202 7.71 -4.47 3.92
N ALA A 203 7.54 -3.58 4.88
CA ALA A 203 7.20 -2.19 4.62
C ALA A 203 7.90 -1.23 5.57
N VAL A 204 7.92 0.05 5.18
CA VAL A 204 8.33 1.16 6.04
C VAL A 204 7.14 2.09 6.23
N GLU A 205 6.88 2.47 7.47
CA GLU A 205 5.90 3.49 7.82
C GLU A 205 6.57 4.86 7.86
N LEU A 206 6.04 5.84 7.13
CA LEU A 206 6.31 7.25 7.31
C LEU A 206 5.36 7.78 8.39
N VAL A 207 5.79 7.73 9.65
CA VAL A 207 4.92 8.03 10.81
C VAL A 207 4.65 9.52 10.94
N HIS A 208 5.68 10.35 10.80
CA HIS A 208 5.58 11.79 10.87
C HIS A 208 6.23 12.43 9.63
N PHE A 209 5.62 13.50 9.16
CA PHE A 209 6.12 14.31 8.05
C PHE A 209 5.64 15.74 8.23
N CYS A 210 6.48 16.61 8.77
CA CYS A 210 6.09 17.96 9.19
C CYS A 210 7.09 19.02 8.72
N VAL A 211 6.61 19.96 7.93
CA VAL A 211 7.37 21.12 7.45
C VAL A 211 7.36 22.20 8.52
N HIS A 212 8.52 22.81 8.80
CA HIS A 212 8.61 23.98 9.64
C HIS A 212 8.00 25.19 8.94
N ALA A 213 7.00 25.80 9.55
CA ALA A 213 6.21 26.81 8.88
C ALA A 213 7.01 28.06 8.49
N PRO A 214 7.87 28.62 9.36
CA PRO A 214 8.71 29.76 8.99
C PRO A 214 9.61 29.49 7.79
N ALA A 215 10.08 28.24 7.62
CA ALA A 215 10.92 27.86 6.49
C ALA A 215 10.22 27.95 5.12
N LYS A 216 8.87 27.92 5.09
CA LYS A 216 8.11 28.01 3.83
C LYS A 216 8.32 29.34 3.12
N GLU A 217 8.38 30.43 3.85
CA GLU A 217 8.56 31.77 3.26
C GLU A 217 9.97 31.94 2.70
N LYS A 218 11.00 31.52 3.45
CA LYS A 218 12.39 31.49 2.96
C LYS A 218 12.51 30.64 1.69
N TRP A 219 11.88 29.46 1.68
CA TRP A 219 11.86 28.54 0.55
C TRP A 219 11.25 29.18 -0.71
N LYS A 220 10.14 29.89 -0.54
CA LYS A 220 9.46 30.61 -1.62
C LYS A 220 10.31 31.75 -2.14
N ALA A 221 10.93 32.52 -1.25
CA ALA A 221 11.79 33.65 -1.60
C ALA A 221 13.02 33.22 -2.42
N MET A 222 13.53 31.99 -2.20
CA MET A 222 14.64 31.43 -2.97
C MET A 222 14.22 30.95 -4.38
N GLY A 223 12.97 31.11 -4.79
CA GLY A 223 12.51 30.70 -6.11
C GLY A 223 12.55 29.19 -6.36
N MET A 224 12.37 28.38 -5.32
CA MET A 224 12.32 26.93 -5.46
C MET A 224 11.05 26.52 -6.21
N GLY A 225 11.21 25.71 -7.25
CA GLY A 225 10.12 25.37 -8.19
C GLY A 225 9.00 24.49 -7.64
N GLN A 226 9.26 23.79 -6.53
CA GLN A 226 8.28 22.93 -5.88
C GLN A 226 8.18 23.23 -4.38
N SER A 227 7.09 22.79 -3.75
CA SER A 227 6.90 22.98 -2.31
C SER A 227 8.00 22.33 -1.49
N LEU A 228 8.33 22.91 -0.35
CA LEU A 228 9.35 22.42 0.58
C LEU A 228 9.12 20.93 0.93
N GLY A 229 7.91 20.55 1.35
CA GLY A 229 7.61 19.16 1.70
C GLY A 229 7.85 18.19 0.56
N LYS A 230 7.32 18.47 -0.64
CA LYS A 230 7.54 17.59 -1.81
C LYS A 230 9.04 17.44 -2.13
N THR A 231 9.78 18.53 -2.08
CA THR A 231 11.22 18.48 -2.38
C THR A 231 11.99 17.67 -1.33
N MET A 232 11.71 17.88 -0.04
CA MET A 232 12.35 17.14 1.04
C MET A 232 12.03 15.64 0.98
N PHE A 233 10.81 15.26 0.59
CA PHE A 233 10.46 13.87 0.39
C PHE A 233 11.37 13.18 -0.65
N TRP A 234 11.50 13.79 -1.83
CA TRP A 234 12.31 13.21 -2.90
C TRP A 234 13.82 13.32 -2.67
N GLN A 235 14.27 14.34 -1.96
CA GLN A 235 15.69 14.56 -1.71
C GLN A 235 16.24 13.72 -0.56
N PHE A 236 15.45 13.48 0.49
CA PHE A 236 15.94 12.86 1.71
C PHE A 236 15.20 11.57 2.10
N ILE A 237 13.87 11.54 1.98
CA ILE A 237 13.09 10.37 2.42
C ILE A 237 13.27 9.23 1.41
N GLU A 238 13.05 9.49 0.12
CA GLU A 238 13.21 8.48 -0.92
C GLU A 238 14.57 7.77 -0.88
N PRO A 239 15.73 8.47 -0.80
CA PRO A 239 17.03 7.79 -0.71
C PRO A 239 17.17 6.88 0.51
N LYS A 240 16.62 7.29 1.68
CA LYS A 240 16.64 6.43 2.88
C LYS A 240 15.79 5.18 2.70
N ILE A 241 14.62 5.28 2.08
CA ILE A 241 13.80 4.13 1.75
C ILE A 241 14.52 3.17 0.79
N GLN A 242 15.26 3.71 -0.21
CA GLN A 242 16.07 2.86 -1.09
C GLN A 242 17.21 2.16 -0.33
N GLN A 243 17.87 2.84 0.61
CA GLN A 243 18.89 2.21 1.47
C GLN A 243 18.31 1.07 2.29
N ILE A 244 17.13 1.27 2.92
CA ILE A 244 16.44 0.21 3.67
C ILE A 244 16.11 -0.96 2.75
N ARG A 245 15.60 -0.68 1.55
CA ARG A 245 15.30 -1.71 0.56
C ARG A 245 16.52 -2.55 0.17
N GLU A 246 17.67 -1.90 0.02
CA GLU A 246 18.93 -2.56 -0.36
C GLU A 246 19.50 -3.40 0.78
N LEU A 247 19.30 -2.99 2.04
CA LEU A 247 19.84 -3.67 3.21
C LEU A 247 18.98 -4.87 3.68
N VAL A 248 17.66 -4.72 3.72
CA VAL A 248 16.78 -5.71 4.36
C VAL A 248 15.59 -6.14 3.48
N GLY A 249 15.45 -5.55 2.28
CA GLY A 249 14.28 -5.71 1.45
C GLY A 249 13.08 -4.92 2.00
N CYS A 250 12.39 -4.20 1.11
CA CYS A 250 11.18 -3.45 1.46
C CYS A 250 10.32 -3.30 0.21
N GLU A 251 9.06 -3.73 0.27
CA GLU A 251 8.15 -3.70 -0.87
C GLU A 251 7.28 -2.44 -0.87
N TYR A 252 6.85 -1.98 0.31
CA TYR A 252 5.93 -0.85 0.45
C TYR A 252 6.47 0.26 1.35
N LEU A 253 6.14 1.50 0.99
CA LEU A 253 6.18 2.67 1.87
C LEU A 253 4.73 3.07 2.14
N TYR A 254 4.33 3.21 3.41
CA TYR A 254 2.97 3.58 3.78
C TYR A 254 2.93 4.64 4.87
N LEU A 255 1.77 5.21 5.05
CA LEU A 255 1.48 6.20 6.09
C LEU A 255 -0.02 6.18 6.47
N PHE A 256 -0.33 6.84 7.57
CA PHE A 256 -1.69 7.18 7.94
C PHE A 256 -1.89 8.70 7.81
N ALA A 257 -2.65 9.11 6.80
CA ALA A 257 -2.96 10.52 6.59
C ALA A 257 -4.05 10.97 7.59
N ALA A 258 -3.66 11.78 8.55
CA ALA A 258 -4.59 12.43 9.50
C ALA A 258 -5.20 13.66 8.84
N ASP A 259 -6.17 13.47 7.95
CA ASP A 259 -6.80 14.54 7.20
C ASP A 259 -8.21 14.82 7.74
N ASP A 260 -8.35 15.89 8.49
CA ASP A 260 -9.60 16.41 9.02
C ASP A 260 -10.21 17.52 8.16
N THR A 261 -9.55 17.86 7.04
CA THR A 261 -10.05 18.87 6.12
C THR A 261 -11.17 18.33 5.23
N ARG A 262 -12.23 19.12 5.01
CA ARG A 262 -13.34 18.73 4.11
C ARG A 262 -12.87 18.45 2.68
N GLU A 263 -11.80 19.09 2.26
CA GLU A 263 -11.28 19.02 0.89
C GLU A 263 -10.21 17.92 0.72
N GLY A 264 -9.85 17.18 1.77
CA GLY A 264 -8.83 16.13 1.71
C GLY A 264 -7.44 16.63 1.29
N LYS A 265 -7.06 17.84 1.70
CA LYS A 265 -5.80 18.49 1.27
C LYS A 265 -4.55 17.69 1.59
N LEU A 266 -4.54 17.02 2.75
CA LEU A 266 -3.41 16.21 3.15
C LEU A 266 -3.34 14.92 2.34
N CYS A 267 -4.47 14.27 2.10
CA CYS A 267 -4.55 13.10 1.21
C CYS A 267 -4.09 13.47 -0.21
N GLN A 268 -4.52 14.60 -0.75
CA GLN A 268 -4.06 15.10 -2.07
C GLN A 268 -2.54 15.37 -2.09
N LEU A 269 -1.98 15.90 -1.01
CA LEU A 269 -0.52 16.05 -0.90
C LEU A 269 0.18 14.70 -1.04
N TYR A 270 -0.28 13.68 -0.34
CA TYR A 270 0.31 12.35 -0.40
C TYR A 270 0.07 11.66 -1.74
N GLN A 271 -1.09 11.83 -2.36
CA GLN A 271 -1.33 11.36 -3.74
C GLN A 271 -0.35 12.00 -4.73
N ASN A 272 -0.07 13.29 -4.59
CA ASN A 272 0.97 13.97 -5.39
C ASN A 272 2.40 13.47 -5.14
N LEU A 273 2.64 12.75 -4.05
CA LEU A 273 3.89 12.04 -3.75
C LEU A 273 3.85 10.58 -4.23
N GLY A 274 2.71 10.15 -4.77
CA GLY A 274 2.51 8.81 -5.33
C GLY A 274 1.95 7.79 -4.35
N PHE A 275 1.44 8.20 -3.21
CA PHE A 275 0.67 7.34 -2.34
C PHE A 275 -0.76 7.21 -2.85
N ASP A 276 -1.31 6.01 -2.77
CA ASP A 276 -2.68 5.72 -3.17
C ASP A 276 -3.44 5.04 -2.02
N PHE A 277 -4.76 5.13 -2.04
CA PHE A 277 -5.61 4.31 -1.19
C PHE A 277 -5.59 2.87 -1.70
N HIS A 278 -5.53 1.91 -0.80
CA HIS A 278 -5.53 0.49 -1.12
C HIS A 278 -6.67 -0.23 -0.42
N GLU A 279 -7.65 -0.69 -1.17
CA GLU A 279 -8.76 -1.49 -0.65
C GLU A 279 -8.34 -2.94 -0.36
N GLU A 280 -7.34 -3.45 -1.08
CA GLU A 280 -6.89 -4.84 -0.98
C GLU A 280 -5.75 -5.05 0.03
N LEU A 281 -5.22 -3.96 0.60
CA LEU A 281 -4.11 -4.00 1.54
C LEU A 281 -4.57 -3.56 2.92
N TYR A 282 -3.98 -4.18 3.92
CA TYR A 282 -4.33 -4.00 5.31
C TYR A 282 -3.07 -3.80 6.15
N VAL A 283 -3.16 -2.94 7.14
CA VAL A 283 -2.12 -2.69 8.14
C VAL A 283 -2.75 -2.63 9.52
N THR A 284 -2.01 -3.01 10.55
CA THR A 284 -2.47 -2.79 11.92
C THR A 284 -2.44 -1.29 12.20
N LYS A 285 -3.62 -0.70 12.31
CA LYS A 285 -3.79 0.73 12.58
C LYS A 285 -3.72 0.95 14.08
N PRO A 286 -2.83 1.82 14.57
CA PRO A 286 -2.87 2.26 15.96
C PRO A 286 -4.20 2.96 16.29
N ALA A 287 -4.62 2.90 17.54
CA ALA A 287 -5.74 3.71 18.01
C ALA A 287 -5.31 5.19 18.02
N TYR A 288 -5.92 5.98 17.15
CA TYR A 288 -5.75 7.43 17.10
C TYR A 288 -7.04 8.12 17.54
N ASP A 289 -6.91 9.27 18.19
CA ASP A 289 -8.04 10.11 18.59
C ASP A 289 -8.68 10.86 17.42
N PHE A 290 -8.17 10.67 16.20
CA PHE A 290 -8.61 11.35 14.98
C PHE A 290 -8.69 10.37 13.80
N CYS A 291 -9.46 10.77 12.79
CA CYS A 291 -9.60 9.95 11.58
C CYS A 291 -8.30 9.92 10.77
N CYS A 292 -7.86 8.73 10.42
CA CYS A 292 -6.67 8.51 9.60
C CYS A 292 -6.99 7.60 8.42
N TYR A 293 -6.45 7.96 7.26
CA TYR A 293 -6.57 7.18 6.04
C TYR A 293 -5.27 6.45 5.76
N PHE A 294 -5.34 5.14 5.60
CA PHE A 294 -4.19 4.36 5.14
C PHE A 294 -3.90 4.67 3.68
N MET A 295 -2.67 5.03 3.39
CA MET A 295 -2.18 5.25 2.04
C MET A 295 -0.81 4.59 1.87
N GLY A 296 -0.58 3.96 0.71
CA GLY A 296 0.65 3.24 0.44
C GLY A 296 1.18 3.43 -0.97
N GLN A 297 2.43 3.06 -1.18
CA GLN A 297 3.04 2.97 -2.50
C GLN A 297 4.15 1.93 -2.56
N GLU A 298 4.32 1.32 -3.73
CA GLU A 298 5.40 0.37 -3.96
C GLU A 298 6.77 1.07 -4.03
N VAL A 299 7.73 0.61 -3.23
CA VAL A 299 9.08 1.19 -3.16
C VAL A 299 9.80 1.12 -4.52
N ARG A 300 9.53 0.08 -5.33
CA ARG A 300 10.12 -0.06 -6.68
C ARG A 300 9.77 1.09 -7.62
N LYS A 301 8.62 1.77 -7.42
CA LYS A 301 8.17 2.90 -8.25
C LYS A 301 8.80 4.24 -7.88
N LEU A 302 9.38 4.36 -6.67
CA LEU A 302 9.88 5.63 -6.14
C LEU A 302 10.99 6.23 -7.02
N ARG A 303 11.96 5.44 -7.47
CA ARG A 303 13.07 5.94 -8.33
C ARG A 303 12.57 6.56 -9.64
N THR A 304 11.57 5.96 -10.27
CA THR A 304 10.99 6.49 -11.51
C THR A 304 10.24 7.80 -11.25
N ARG A 305 9.42 7.83 -10.20
CA ARG A 305 8.67 9.03 -9.77
C ARG A 305 9.61 10.18 -9.40
N LYS A 306 10.73 9.91 -8.72
CA LYS A 306 11.76 10.93 -8.43
C LYS A 306 12.36 11.52 -9.70
N LYS A 307 12.69 10.69 -10.69
CA LYS A 307 13.21 11.18 -11.98
C LYS A 307 12.21 12.10 -12.68
N GLU A 308 10.93 11.75 -12.66
CA GLU A 308 9.85 12.58 -13.22
C GLU A 308 9.68 13.88 -12.45
N PHE A 309 9.71 13.83 -11.12
CA PHE A 309 9.67 15.01 -10.27
C PHE A 309 10.81 15.99 -10.59
N LEU A 310 12.04 15.51 -10.64
CA LEU A 310 13.20 16.35 -10.94
C LEU A 310 13.20 16.90 -12.38
N LYS A 311 12.67 16.15 -13.33
CA LYS A 311 12.49 16.59 -14.73
C LYS A 311 11.49 17.76 -14.84
N ASN A 312 10.51 17.80 -13.96
CA ASN A 312 9.42 18.77 -13.95
C ASN A 312 9.52 19.78 -12.78
N TYR A 313 10.68 19.89 -12.14
CA TYR A 313 10.86 20.60 -10.88
C TYR A 313 10.39 22.06 -10.91
N ASN A 314 10.67 22.78 -12.00
CA ASN A 314 10.31 24.18 -12.20
C ASN A 314 9.05 24.35 -13.06
N LYS A 315 8.30 23.26 -13.34
CA LYS A 315 7.04 23.36 -14.06
C LYS A 315 6.00 24.08 -13.18
N PRO A 316 5.34 25.14 -13.68
CA PRO A 316 4.28 25.82 -12.93
C PRO A 316 3.22 24.80 -12.48
N ALA A 317 2.74 24.96 -11.25
CA ALA A 317 1.61 24.16 -10.77
C ALA A 317 0.41 24.40 -11.70
N GLN A 318 -0.09 23.36 -12.34
CA GLN A 318 -1.39 23.45 -12.99
C GLN A 318 -2.42 23.80 -11.91
N LYS A 319 -3.16 24.89 -12.10
CA LYS A 319 -4.33 25.17 -11.27
C LYS A 319 -5.21 23.92 -11.33
N ALA A 320 -5.45 23.31 -10.18
CA ALA A 320 -6.42 22.23 -10.10
C ALA A 320 -7.74 22.80 -10.62
N GLU A 321 -8.24 22.26 -11.74
CA GLU A 321 -9.61 22.48 -12.14
C GLU A 321 -10.49 22.04 -10.98
N ALA A 322 -11.34 22.94 -10.51
CA ALA A 322 -12.33 22.62 -9.51
C ALA A 322 -13.14 21.40 -10.02
N PRO A 323 -13.37 20.35 -9.23
CA PRO A 323 -14.22 19.27 -9.65
C PRO A 323 -15.58 19.88 -10.04
N ALA A 324 -16.03 19.56 -11.25
CA ALA A 324 -17.36 19.93 -11.70
C ALA A 324 -18.37 19.45 -10.65
N ALA A 325 -19.16 20.38 -10.13
CA ALA A 325 -20.23 20.06 -9.20
C ALA A 325 -21.20 19.10 -9.91
N VAL A 326 -21.34 17.89 -9.35
CA VAL A 326 -22.38 16.93 -9.68
C VAL A 326 -23.45 17.01 -8.62
#